data_0aaf3b26a217f3ebc1d3aa0a88790cbc
#
_entry.id   0aaf3b26a217f3ebc1d3aa0a88790cbc
#
_cell.length_a   1.000
_cell.length_b   1.000
_cell.length_c   1.000
_cell.angle_alpha   90.00
_cell.angle_beta   90.00
_cell.angle_gamma   90.00
#
_symmetry.space_group_name_H-M   'P 1'
#
loop_
_entity.id
_entity.type
_entity.pdbx_description
1 polymer ?
#
loop_
_entity_poly.entity_id
_entity_poly.type
_entity_poly.pdbx_seq_one_letter_code
_entity_poly.pdbx_strand_id
1 'polypeptide(L)'
;MLQLIRPLLLTLLALGFSACSLNIPVENELTDPNAITSVQTAYEALSSAYTSYPKEAYRLSLLSDDFVPTFTAGQDPSSPRLYSYTDAELRDLSESLWQGYYETIRDVNAVLVRLPSLRSTLSPQERRQLDYLEAEAKTLKALCYLELLQLFATPYSDTAHPAGIILKDRVEREELPRSTKAEVADRIETLLNEAITTFTTSGTPAYGSVPGFLGREAAKTILARLRIYQGNWSGVEEVTNGLIPEQITRALIPQQRSDWRSGDQRFALFASTVPSSYFSRIYLQESNKKGSLAYQLPQRLYLEEGDLRHHSYIVDSTLTVDATTTRALQLPGKYVHLILERSTPSLTYVVRRAEPIFLRAEALARQGKEDEARTLINAYLSACQSAPIAPSHTGAQLLEDILHEKQREFVGEALRFYDLKRLGLPIVHYSPNETRISLTIPADSYKRTLPIPLSERSNSRIGAQNPGWPDNLRQP
;
A
#
# COMPACT_ATOMS: atom_id res chain seq x y z
N MET A 1 50.33 -41.16 45.74
CA MET A 1 50.09 -40.26 44.60
C MET A 1 48.62 -40.15 44.15
N LEU A 2 47.77 -41.12 44.46
CA LEU A 2 46.33 -41.10 44.04
C LEU A 2 45.38 -40.31 44.99
N GLN A 3 45.81 -39.93 46.19
CA GLN A 3 44.96 -39.24 47.16
C GLN A 3 44.99 -37.71 47.07
N LEU A 4 45.91 -37.10 46.29
CA LEU A 4 46.00 -35.66 46.09
C LEU A 4 45.32 -35.18 44.81
N ILE A 5 44.90 -36.08 43.93
CA ILE A 5 44.29 -35.74 42.66
C ILE A 5 42.76 -35.53 42.78
N ARG A 6 42.13 -36.13 43.78
CA ARG A 6 40.66 -36.02 44.00
C ARG A 6 40.19 -34.61 44.41
N PRO A 7 40.86 -33.84 45.31
CA PRO A 7 40.40 -32.49 45.61
C PRO A 7 40.68 -31.50 44.48
N LEU A 8 41.71 -31.72 43.62
CA LEU A 8 42.01 -30.85 42.50
C LEU A 8 41.01 -30.99 41.37
N LEU A 9 40.46 -32.19 41.13
CA LEU A 9 39.41 -32.42 40.15
C LEU A 9 38.04 -31.83 40.58
N LEU A 10 37.73 -31.83 41.87
CA LEU A 10 36.52 -31.23 42.41
C LEU A 10 36.55 -29.70 42.40
N THR A 11 37.73 -29.07 42.57
CA THR A 11 37.90 -27.61 42.44
C THR A 11 37.88 -27.14 40.99
N LEU A 12 38.37 -27.93 40.03
CA LEU A 12 38.22 -27.61 38.60
C LEU A 12 36.78 -27.79 38.10
N LEU A 13 35.97 -28.71 38.68
CA LEU A 13 34.56 -28.87 38.31
C LEU A 13 33.67 -27.76 38.91
N ALA A 14 34.05 -27.15 40.04
CA ALA A 14 33.32 -26.06 40.68
C ALA A 14 33.56 -24.69 39.99
N LEU A 15 34.62 -24.53 39.22
CA LEU A 15 34.91 -23.32 38.44
C LEU A 15 34.27 -23.31 37.04
N GLY A 16 33.67 -24.43 36.63
CA GLY A 16 33.04 -24.56 35.29
C GLY A 16 31.60 -24.10 35.21
N PHE A 17 30.95 -23.68 36.33
CA PHE A 17 29.56 -23.24 36.35
C PHE A 17 29.33 -21.74 36.58
N SER A 18 30.38 -20.94 36.37
CA SER A 18 30.14 -19.52 36.06
C SER A 18 29.71 -19.42 34.59
N ALA A 19 28.51 -19.91 34.31
CA ALA A 19 27.81 -19.54 33.07
C ALA A 19 27.60 -18.02 33.14
N CYS A 20 28.52 -17.24 32.60
CA CYS A 20 28.17 -15.93 32.10
C CYS A 20 26.97 -16.15 31.20
N SER A 21 25.80 -15.68 31.60
CA SER A 21 24.77 -15.39 30.66
C SER A 21 25.38 -14.35 29.72
N LEU A 22 25.88 -14.80 28.56
CA LEU A 22 26.17 -13.92 27.47
C LEU A 22 24.82 -13.38 26.98
N ASN A 23 24.31 -12.37 27.67
CA ASN A 23 23.45 -11.40 27.05
C ASN A 23 24.37 -10.61 26.10
N ILE A 24 24.66 -11.20 24.94
CA ILE A 24 25.12 -10.43 23.80
C ILE A 24 23.88 -9.70 23.33
N PRO A 25 23.76 -8.38 23.52
CA PRO A 25 22.74 -7.62 22.79
C PRO A 25 23.04 -7.93 21.33
N VAL A 26 22.04 -8.41 20.61
CA VAL A 26 22.16 -8.55 19.16
C VAL A 26 22.28 -7.10 18.65
N GLU A 27 23.50 -6.68 18.31
CA GLU A 27 23.88 -5.30 17.98
C GLU A 27 23.12 -4.70 16.79
N ASN A 28 22.12 -5.39 16.23
CA ASN A 28 21.36 -4.97 15.05
C ASN A 28 19.83 -5.06 15.21
N GLU A 29 19.28 -5.28 16.39
CA GLU A 29 17.83 -5.18 16.56
C GLU A 29 17.42 -3.75 16.91
N LEU A 30 17.28 -2.91 15.88
CA LEU A 30 16.60 -1.59 15.97
C LEU A 30 15.14 -1.70 16.49
N THR A 31 14.67 -2.91 16.74
CA THR A 31 13.37 -3.24 17.34
C THR A 31 13.38 -3.34 18.87
N ASP A 32 14.56 -3.28 19.52
CA ASP A 32 14.63 -3.17 20.98
C ASP A 32 14.25 -1.74 21.41
N PRO A 33 13.14 -1.51 22.11
CA PRO A 33 12.80 -0.17 22.58
C PRO A 33 13.90 0.49 23.44
N ASN A 34 14.75 -0.31 24.09
CA ASN A 34 15.84 0.21 24.90
C ASN A 34 16.99 0.79 24.06
N ALA A 35 17.11 0.45 22.80
CA ALA A 35 18.07 1.06 21.88
C ALA A 35 17.71 2.51 21.52
N ILE A 36 16.44 2.92 21.70
CA ILE A 36 15.95 4.26 21.38
C ILE A 36 16.24 5.20 22.56
N THR A 37 17.33 5.94 22.49
CA THR A 37 17.83 6.82 23.55
C THR A 37 17.91 8.30 23.17
N SER A 38 17.63 8.65 21.92
CA SER A 38 17.66 10.02 21.39
C SER A 38 16.65 10.20 20.26
N VAL A 39 16.43 11.43 19.82
CA VAL A 39 15.61 11.74 18.63
C VAL A 39 16.19 11.06 17.39
N GLN A 40 17.52 11.02 17.27
CA GLN A 40 18.20 10.39 16.15
C GLN A 40 17.96 8.87 16.11
N THR A 41 18.09 8.17 17.23
CA THR A 41 17.84 6.72 17.29
C THR A 41 16.34 6.41 17.12
N ALA A 42 15.44 7.29 17.55
CA ALA A 42 14.01 7.16 17.28
C ALA A 42 13.71 7.30 15.76
N TYR A 43 14.37 8.24 15.09
CA TYR A 43 14.28 8.39 13.63
C TYR A 43 14.80 7.17 12.87
N GLU A 44 15.95 6.64 13.28
CA GLU A 44 16.56 5.44 12.68
C GLU A 44 15.65 4.21 12.84
N ALA A 45 15.06 4.03 14.04
CA ALA A 45 14.11 2.95 14.30
C ALA A 45 12.83 3.10 13.44
N LEU A 46 12.28 4.31 13.31
CA LEU A 46 11.13 4.56 12.45
C LEU A 46 11.47 4.35 10.98
N SER A 47 12.67 4.75 10.54
CA SER A 47 13.15 4.51 9.17
C SER A 47 13.23 3.00 8.85
N SER A 48 13.62 2.19 9.84
CA SER A 48 13.59 0.72 9.72
C SER A 48 12.15 0.21 9.52
N ALA A 49 11.17 0.76 10.27
CA ALA A 49 9.77 0.37 10.11
C ALA A 49 9.22 0.62 8.69
N TYR A 50 9.65 1.69 8.02
CA TYR A 50 9.31 1.91 6.60
C TYR A 50 9.91 0.85 5.67
N THR A 51 11.02 0.25 6.04
CA THR A 51 11.63 -0.83 5.26
C THR A 51 10.80 -2.11 5.32
N SER A 52 10.19 -2.38 6.47
CA SER A 52 9.29 -3.53 6.70
C SER A 52 7.92 -3.37 6.01
N TYR A 53 7.52 -2.13 5.64
CA TYR A 53 6.23 -1.87 4.99
C TYR A 53 6.10 -2.66 3.68
N PRO A 54 5.00 -3.43 3.48
CA PRO A 54 4.79 -4.26 2.30
C PRO A 54 4.78 -3.47 0.98
N LYS A 55 5.35 -4.06 -0.05
CA LYS A 55 5.55 -3.44 -1.36
C LYS A 55 4.89 -4.29 -2.46
N GLU A 56 3.58 -4.52 -2.32
CA GLU A 56 2.84 -5.48 -3.15
C GLU A 56 1.82 -4.82 -4.10
N ALA A 57 1.97 -3.51 -4.39
CA ALA A 57 1.05 -2.78 -5.23
C ALA A 57 0.82 -3.47 -6.60
N TYR A 58 1.87 -4.04 -7.21
CA TYR A 58 1.73 -4.73 -8.48
C TYR A 58 0.90 -6.02 -8.37
N ARG A 59 1.07 -6.81 -7.29
CA ARG A 59 0.29 -8.05 -7.09
C ARG A 59 -1.19 -7.73 -6.87
N LEU A 60 -1.50 -6.65 -6.13
CA LEU A 60 -2.86 -6.16 -5.97
C LEU A 60 -3.45 -5.61 -7.27
N SER A 61 -2.62 -4.95 -8.10
CA SER A 61 -3.04 -4.51 -9.43
C SER A 61 -3.31 -5.67 -10.38
N LEU A 62 -2.60 -6.82 -10.23
CA LEU A 62 -2.91 -8.06 -10.96
C LEU A 62 -4.23 -8.69 -10.51
N LEU A 63 -4.65 -8.48 -9.27
CA LEU A 63 -5.96 -8.90 -8.77
C LEU A 63 -7.09 -7.96 -9.20
N SER A 64 -6.79 -6.77 -9.68
CA SER A 64 -7.77 -5.83 -10.25
C SER A 64 -7.94 -6.05 -11.76
N ASP A 65 -8.70 -5.16 -12.38
CA ASP A 65 -8.85 -5.09 -13.83
C ASP A 65 -7.93 -4.02 -14.48
N ASP A 66 -6.78 -3.74 -13.85
CA ASP A 66 -5.77 -2.78 -14.34
C ASP A 66 -4.98 -3.30 -15.53
N PHE A 67 -4.81 -4.62 -15.63
CA PHE A 67 -3.90 -5.23 -16.59
C PHE A 67 -4.56 -6.34 -17.38
N VAL A 68 -4.04 -6.53 -18.60
CA VAL A 68 -4.36 -7.66 -19.47
C VAL A 68 -3.07 -8.41 -19.81
N PRO A 69 -3.00 -9.74 -19.69
CA PRO A 69 -1.81 -10.48 -20.05
C PRO A 69 -1.54 -10.39 -21.55
N THR A 70 -0.27 -10.34 -21.93
CA THR A 70 0.16 -10.61 -23.30
C THR A 70 0.40 -12.10 -23.48
N PHE A 71 0.66 -12.56 -24.72
CA PHE A 71 1.00 -13.97 -24.97
C PHE A 71 2.30 -14.43 -24.29
N THR A 72 3.12 -13.49 -23.82
CA THR A 72 4.38 -13.78 -23.14
C THR A 72 4.26 -13.85 -21.62
N ALA A 73 3.08 -13.58 -21.05
CA ALA A 73 2.84 -13.59 -19.61
C ALA A 73 3.06 -14.96 -18.94
N GLY A 74 3.12 -16.03 -19.70
CA GLY A 74 3.29 -17.40 -19.18
C GLY A 74 4.70 -17.75 -18.67
N GLN A 75 5.66 -16.82 -18.72
CA GLN A 75 7.04 -17.10 -18.32
C GLN A 75 7.31 -16.95 -16.81
N ASP A 76 6.47 -16.20 -16.09
CA ASP A 76 6.45 -16.18 -14.63
C ASP A 76 5.29 -17.03 -14.13
N PRO A 77 5.52 -18.21 -13.54
CA PRO A 77 4.44 -19.12 -13.17
C PRO A 77 3.54 -18.58 -12.03
N SER A 78 4.00 -17.62 -11.24
CA SER A 78 3.20 -17.06 -10.14
C SER A 78 2.21 -15.98 -10.60
N SER A 79 2.60 -15.11 -11.51
CA SER A 79 1.74 -14.01 -11.99
C SER A 79 0.46 -14.49 -12.69
N PRO A 80 0.50 -15.47 -13.63
CA PRO A 80 -0.72 -16.01 -14.23
C PRO A 80 -1.65 -16.69 -13.22
N ARG A 81 -1.12 -17.37 -12.20
CA ARG A 81 -1.94 -18.00 -11.15
C ARG A 81 -2.61 -17.00 -10.26
N LEU A 82 -1.91 -15.91 -9.90
CA LEU A 82 -2.49 -14.80 -9.15
C LEU A 82 -3.58 -14.10 -9.98
N TYR A 83 -3.31 -13.80 -11.25
CA TYR A 83 -4.28 -13.22 -12.18
C TYR A 83 -5.50 -14.15 -12.38
N SER A 84 -5.33 -15.46 -12.26
CA SER A 84 -6.41 -16.45 -12.31
C SER A 84 -7.07 -16.72 -10.95
N TYR A 85 -6.73 -15.98 -9.91
CA TYR A 85 -7.31 -16.11 -8.57
C TYR A 85 -7.22 -17.54 -8.00
N THR A 86 -6.07 -18.21 -8.20
CA THR A 86 -5.86 -19.53 -7.59
C THR A 86 -5.74 -19.39 -6.07
N ASP A 87 -6.34 -20.33 -5.34
CA ASP A 87 -6.36 -20.28 -3.87
C ASP A 87 -4.94 -20.32 -3.27
N ALA A 88 -4.03 -21.09 -3.87
CA ALA A 88 -2.65 -21.17 -3.41
C ALA A 88 -1.94 -19.80 -3.44
N GLU A 89 -2.01 -19.10 -4.59
CA GLU A 89 -1.38 -17.77 -4.73
C GLU A 89 -2.02 -16.70 -3.85
N LEU A 90 -3.34 -16.78 -3.63
CA LEU A 90 -4.03 -15.88 -2.71
C LEU A 90 -3.62 -16.12 -1.25
N ARG A 91 -3.34 -17.37 -0.86
CA ARG A 91 -2.81 -17.72 0.46
C ARG A 91 -1.38 -17.22 0.63
N ASP A 92 -0.52 -17.43 -0.36
CA ASP A 92 0.86 -16.93 -0.32
C ASP A 92 0.91 -15.40 -0.23
N LEU A 93 0.05 -14.72 -0.99
CA LEU A 93 -0.11 -13.27 -0.89
C LEU A 93 -0.61 -12.85 0.49
N SER A 94 -1.58 -13.57 1.03
CA SER A 94 -2.15 -13.34 2.36
C SER A 94 -1.07 -13.43 3.44
N GLU A 95 -0.27 -14.49 3.45
CA GLU A 95 0.82 -14.70 4.40
C GLU A 95 1.83 -13.54 4.36
N SER A 96 2.31 -13.21 3.16
CA SER A 96 3.27 -12.14 2.92
C SER A 96 2.77 -10.77 3.40
N LEU A 97 1.54 -10.41 3.04
CA LEU A 97 0.96 -9.10 3.39
C LEU A 97 0.65 -8.99 4.89
N TRP A 98 0.04 -10.02 5.49
CA TRP A 98 -0.26 -10.04 6.90
C TRP A 98 1.00 -9.90 7.75
N GLN A 99 1.99 -10.74 7.47
CA GLN A 99 3.26 -10.69 8.16
C GLN A 99 3.93 -9.32 8.03
N GLY A 100 4.08 -8.81 6.81
CA GLY A 100 4.77 -7.54 6.58
C GLY A 100 4.09 -6.34 7.25
N TYR A 101 2.75 -6.24 7.21
CA TYR A 101 2.04 -5.17 7.90
C TYR A 101 2.18 -5.27 9.43
N TYR A 102 2.09 -6.48 10.02
CA TYR A 102 2.25 -6.64 11.46
C TYR A 102 3.70 -6.49 11.93
N GLU A 103 4.70 -6.82 11.10
CA GLU A 103 6.10 -6.46 11.35
C GLU A 103 6.28 -4.94 11.40
N THR A 104 5.75 -4.23 10.41
CA THR A 104 5.75 -2.75 10.41
C THR A 104 5.08 -2.18 11.66
N ILE A 105 3.91 -2.71 12.05
CA ILE A 105 3.19 -2.28 13.26
C ILE A 105 4.01 -2.57 14.52
N ARG A 106 4.69 -3.71 14.62
CA ARG A 106 5.60 -4.04 15.73
C ARG A 106 6.72 -3.01 15.83
N ASP A 107 7.38 -2.72 14.73
CA ASP A 107 8.50 -1.80 14.67
C ASP A 107 8.07 -0.36 15.02
N VAL A 108 6.91 0.07 14.54
CA VAL A 108 6.27 1.35 14.93
C VAL A 108 5.94 1.37 16.42
N ASN A 109 5.40 0.27 16.97
CA ASN A 109 5.08 0.18 18.39
C ASN A 109 6.34 0.29 19.27
N ALA A 110 7.49 -0.28 18.84
CA ALA A 110 8.77 -0.14 19.53
C ALA A 110 9.17 1.33 19.68
N VAL A 111 8.97 2.13 18.66
CA VAL A 111 9.17 3.59 18.73
C VAL A 111 8.17 4.22 19.69
N LEU A 112 6.86 4.03 19.46
CA LEU A 112 5.80 4.70 20.21
C LEU A 112 5.85 4.44 21.71
N VAL A 113 6.17 3.22 22.14
CA VAL A 113 6.29 2.84 23.57
C VAL A 113 7.43 3.59 24.26
N ARG A 114 8.50 3.92 23.53
CA ARG A 114 9.68 4.58 24.10
C ARG A 114 9.55 6.10 24.20
N LEU A 115 8.75 6.74 23.34
CA LEU A 115 8.67 8.21 23.24
C LEU A 115 8.32 8.93 24.57
N PRO A 116 7.40 8.43 25.43
CA PRO A 116 7.06 9.13 26.68
C PRO A 116 8.27 9.28 27.63
N SER A 117 9.06 8.24 27.79
CA SER A 117 10.26 8.29 28.65
C SER A 117 11.36 9.18 28.06
N LEU A 118 11.56 9.13 26.75
CA LEU A 118 12.53 9.94 26.06
C LEU A 118 12.18 11.44 26.13
N ARG A 119 10.91 11.79 25.97
CA ARG A 119 10.42 13.17 25.98
C ARG A 119 10.81 13.94 27.26
N SER A 120 10.90 13.27 28.41
CA SER A 120 11.22 13.89 29.70
C SER A 120 12.65 14.44 29.76
N THR A 121 13.58 13.94 28.94
CA THR A 121 15.02 14.27 28.96
C THR A 121 15.41 15.31 27.88
N LEU A 122 14.51 15.65 26.95
CA LEU A 122 14.81 16.43 25.76
C LEU A 122 14.59 17.94 25.96
N SER A 123 15.34 18.74 25.22
CA SER A 123 15.12 20.19 25.05
C SER A 123 13.79 20.47 24.34
N PRO A 124 13.23 21.71 24.41
CA PRO A 124 11.99 22.06 23.71
C PRO A 124 12.06 21.87 22.18
N GLN A 125 13.23 22.06 21.56
CA GLN A 125 13.41 21.83 20.13
C GLN A 125 13.37 20.35 19.79
N GLU A 126 14.10 19.52 20.53
CA GLU A 126 14.11 18.06 20.33
C GLU A 126 12.74 17.45 20.60
N ARG A 127 11.96 17.98 21.57
CA ARG A 127 10.59 17.55 21.81
C ARG A 127 9.70 17.78 20.59
N ARG A 128 9.78 18.92 19.92
CA ARG A 128 9.02 19.17 18.67
C ARG A 128 9.40 18.18 17.57
N GLN A 129 10.70 17.83 17.45
CA GLN A 129 11.15 16.82 16.51
C GLN A 129 10.59 15.43 16.86
N LEU A 130 10.61 15.08 18.15
CA LEU A 130 10.04 13.83 18.64
C LEU A 130 8.52 13.77 18.41
N ASP A 131 7.81 14.88 18.65
CA ASP A 131 6.37 14.99 18.38
C ASP A 131 6.07 14.74 16.89
N TYR A 132 6.91 15.26 16.00
CA TYR A 132 6.76 14.98 14.56
C TYR A 132 6.94 13.49 14.25
N LEU A 133 7.97 12.85 14.82
CA LEU A 133 8.20 11.40 14.66
C LEU A 133 7.05 10.57 15.23
N GLU A 134 6.45 10.98 16.35
CA GLU A 134 5.27 10.34 16.91
C GLU A 134 4.08 10.42 15.94
N ALA A 135 3.82 11.58 15.36
CA ALA A 135 2.75 11.77 14.38
C ALA A 135 2.97 10.91 13.12
N GLU A 136 4.21 10.84 12.67
CA GLU A 136 4.62 10.02 11.54
C GLU A 136 4.43 8.52 11.83
N ALA A 137 4.89 8.05 12.99
CA ALA A 137 4.71 6.67 13.46
C ALA A 137 3.23 6.28 13.56
N LYS A 138 2.39 7.15 14.12
CA LYS A 138 0.93 6.95 14.18
C LYS A 138 0.30 6.88 12.78
N THR A 139 0.76 7.70 11.86
CA THR A 139 0.28 7.70 10.47
C THR A 139 0.63 6.41 9.75
N LEU A 140 1.87 5.91 9.90
CA LEU A 140 2.30 4.64 9.30
C LEU A 140 1.51 3.47 9.87
N LYS A 141 1.29 3.45 11.19
CA LYS A 141 0.45 2.42 11.85
C LYS A 141 -0.98 2.44 11.35
N ALA A 142 -1.58 3.63 11.21
CA ALA A 142 -2.92 3.80 10.68
C ALA A 142 -3.04 3.34 9.23
N LEU A 143 -2.04 3.62 8.39
CA LEU A 143 -1.97 3.13 7.01
C LEU A 143 -1.94 1.61 6.99
N CYS A 144 -1.07 0.97 7.79
CA CYS A 144 -1.01 -0.49 7.89
C CYS A 144 -2.36 -1.11 8.32
N TYR A 145 -3.03 -0.51 9.30
CA TYR A 145 -4.36 -0.99 9.72
C TYR A 145 -5.43 -0.82 8.63
N LEU A 146 -5.40 0.28 7.88
CA LEU A 146 -6.35 0.49 6.78
C LEU A 146 -6.15 -0.54 5.66
N GLU A 147 -4.90 -0.78 5.26
CA GLU A 147 -4.56 -1.79 4.26
C GLU A 147 -4.96 -3.20 4.71
N LEU A 148 -4.62 -3.57 5.95
CA LEU A 148 -5.06 -4.84 6.55
C LEU A 148 -6.58 -4.97 6.58
N LEU A 149 -7.29 -3.91 6.98
CA LEU A 149 -8.76 -3.91 7.05
C LEU A 149 -9.38 -4.12 5.66
N GLN A 150 -8.87 -3.43 4.65
CA GLN A 150 -9.37 -3.55 3.28
C GLN A 150 -9.05 -4.92 2.65
N LEU A 151 -7.94 -5.55 3.01
CA LEU A 151 -7.54 -6.84 2.47
C LEU A 151 -8.22 -8.02 3.17
N PHE A 152 -8.26 -8.01 4.51
CA PHE A 152 -8.60 -9.16 5.35
C PHE A 152 -10.00 -9.09 6.00
N ALA A 153 -10.75 -8.03 5.79
CA ALA A 153 -12.16 -7.97 6.19
C ALA A 153 -13.07 -7.90 4.97
N THR A 154 -14.31 -8.34 5.10
CA THR A 154 -15.35 -8.11 4.09
C THR A 154 -15.60 -6.61 3.91
N PRO A 155 -16.25 -6.14 2.81
CA PRO A 155 -16.56 -4.72 2.64
C PRO A 155 -17.17 -4.09 3.89
N TYR A 156 -16.90 -2.81 4.13
CA TYR A 156 -17.40 -2.13 5.35
C TYR A 156 -18.92 -2.15 5.47
N SER A 157 -19.60 -2.09 4.32
CA SER A 157 -21.07 -2.18 4.21
C SER A 157 -21.65 -3.56 4.55
N ASP A 158 -20.83 -4.63 4.58
CA ASP A 158 -21.28 -5.96 4.98
C ASP A 158 -21.36 -6.05 6.50
N THR A 159 -22.53 -5.77 7.06
CA THR A 159 -22.77 -5.83 8.51
C THR A 159 -22.96 -7.25 9.05
N ALA A 160 -23.23 -8.24 8.19
CA ALA A 160 -23.38 -9.63 8.59
C ALA A 160 -22.05 -10.27 9.05
N HIS A 161 -20.92 -9.77 8.55
CA HIS A 161 -19.58 -10.23 8.91
C HIS A 161 -18.78 -9.09 9.53
N PRO A 162 -18.97 -8.79 10.83
CA PRO A 162 -18.38 -7.63 11.50
C PRO A 162 -16.88 -7.77 11.78
N ALA A 163 -16.31 -8.98 11.67
CA ALA A 163 -14.92 -9.22 12.00
C ALA A 163 -13.96 -8.41 11.12
N GLY A 164 -13.09 -7.65 11.77
CA GLY A 164 -12.00 -6.88 11.17
C GLY A 164 -10.66 -7.60 11.29
N ILE A 165 -9.69 -6.94 11.90
CA ILE A 165 -8.30 -7.40 12.06
C ILE A 165 -7.89 -7.31 13.54
N ILE A 166 -6.66 -7.74 13.86
CA ILE A 166 -6.10 -7.59 15.20
C ILE A 166 -5.59 -6.16 15.40
N LEU A 167 -6.00 -5.52 16.49
CA LEU A 167 -5.41 -4.26 16.96
C LEU A 167 -4.29 -4.56 17.95
N LYS A 168 -3.06 -4.16 17.63
CA LYS A 168 -1.87 -4.43 18.43
C LYS A 168 -1.17 -3.13 18.83
N ASP A 169 -1.03 -2.89 20.13
CA ASP A 169 -0.41 -1.68 20.68
C ASP A 169 0.93 -1.96 21.41
N ARG A 170 1.30 -3.24 21.58
CA ARG A 170 2.54 -3.67 22.24
C ARG A 170 3.50 -4.35 21.27
N VAL A 171 4.76 -4.41 21.68
CA VAL A 171 5.83 -5.08 20.91
C VAL A 171 5.78 -6.60 21.12
N GLU A 172 5.50 -7.03 22.35
CA GLU A 172 5.53 -8.42 22.77
C GLU A 172 4.52 -9.26 21.97
N ARG A 173 4.83 -10.55 21.85
CA ARG A 173 3.90 -11.50 21.24
C ARG A 173 2.69 -11.70 22.17
N GLU A 174 1.52 -11.41 21.65
CA GLU A 174 0.24 -11.55 22.35
C GLU A 174 -0.75 -12.31 21.47
N GLU A 175 -1.51 -13.21 22.05
CA GLU A 175 -2.67 -13.82 21.41
C GLU A 175 -3.89 -12.91 21.58
N LEU A 176 -4.21 -12.15 20.55
CA LEU A 176 -5.32 -11.20 20.54
C LEU A 176 -6.43 -11.65 19.59
N PRO A 177 -7.71 -11.40 19.93
CA PRO A 177 -8.81 -11.62 19.00
C PRO A 177 -8.79 -10.59 17.89
N ARG A 178 -9.52 -10.88 16.82
CA ARG A 178 -9.86 -9.86 15.81
C ARG A 178 -10.85 -8.86 16.43
N SER A 179 -10.57 -7.58 16.23
CA SER A 179 -11.54 -6.50 16.50
C SER A 179 -12.57 -6.42 15.38
N THR A 180 -13.69 -5.77 15.65
CA THR A 180 -14.69 -5.50 14.62
C THR A 180 -14.18 -4.46 13.60
N LYS A 181 -14.77 -4.44 12.41
CA LYS A 181 -14.45 -3.42 11.38
C LYS A 181 -14.65 -1.99 11.91
N ALA A 182 -15.67 -1.78 12.73
CA ALA A 182 -15.95 -0.48 13.34
C ALA A 182 -14.85 -0.08 14.33
N GLU A 183 -14.48 -0.95 15.27
CA GLU A 183 -13.39 -0.69 16.22
C GLU A 183 -12.06 -0.42 15.51
N VAL A 184 -11.76 -1.14 14.44
CA VAL A 184 -10.56 -0.90 13.63
C VAL A 184 -10.62 0.46 12.95
N ALA A 185 -11.75 0.81 12.34
CA ALA A 185 -11.94 2.11 11.69
C ALA A 185 -11.80 3.27 12.70
N ASP A 186 -12.40 3.15 13.88
CA ASP A 186 -12.29 4.14 14.96
C ASP A 186 -10.85 4.29 15.44
N ARG A 187 -10.10 3.19 15.52
CA ARG A 187 -8.68 3.22 15.88
C ARG A 187 -7.83 3.92 14.83
N ILE A 188 -8.06 3.63 13.55
CA ILE A 188 -7.38 4.30 12.42
C ILE A 188 -7.67 5.80 12.48
N GLU A 189 -8.93 6.18 12.62
CA GLU A 189 -9.35 7.57 12.71
C GLU A 189 -8.69 8.30 13.87
N THR A 190 -8.67 7.70 15.06
CA THR A 190 -8.03 8.25 16.25
C THR A 190 -6.54 8.52 16.00
N LEU A 191 -5.81 7.54 15.47
CA LEU A 191 -4.38 7.67 15.17
C LEU A 191 -4.12 8.79 14.16
N LEU A 192 -4.93 8.90 13.12
CA LEU A 192 -4.77 9.93 12.09
C LEU A 192 -5.12 11.33 12.60
N ASN A 193 -6.19 11.48 13.38
CA ASN A 193 -6.57 12.79 13.94
C ASN A 193 -5.53 13.30 14.95
N GLU A 194 -5.00 12.42 15.80
CA GLU A 194 -3.89 12.75 16.69
C GLU A 194 -2.66 13.16 15.91
N ALA A 195 -2.29 12.40 14.87
CA ALA A 195 -1.15 12.71 14.01
C ALA A 195 -1.32 14.05 13.29
N ILE A 196 -2.48 14.30 12.66
CA ILE A 196 -2.77 15.58 11.95
C ILE A 196 -2.65 16.78 12.89
N THR A 197 -3.18 16.65 14.10
CA THR A 197 -3.08 17.70 15.14
C THR A 197 -1.63 17.94 15.53
N THR A 198 -0.88 16.87 15.79
CA THR A 198 0.52 16.95 16.20
C THR A 198 1.41 17.52 15.09
N PHE A 199 1.23 17.13 13.83
CA PHE A 199 1.94 17.72 12.69
C PHE A 199 1.72 19.25 12.58
N THR A 200 0.54 19.72 12.97
CA THR A 200 0.22 21.16 12.90
C THR A 200 1.02 21.97 13.92
N THR A 201 1.34 21.38 15.07
CA THR A 201 2.01 22.05 16.19
C THR A 201 3.52 21.81 16.24
N SER A 202 4.00 20.67 15.73
CA SER A 202 5.41 20.28 15.79
C SER A 202 6.29 20.92 14.71
N GLY A 203 5.71 21.44 13.62
CA GLY A 203 6.46 22.06 12.53
C GLY A 203 7.06 21.05 11.55
N THR A 204 8.26 21.33 11.03
CA THR A 204 8.96 20.46 10.07
C THR A 204 9.96 19.54 10.75
N PRO A 205 10.18 18.30 10.24
CA PRO A 205 11.18 17.41 10.79
C PRO A 205 12.61 17.91 10.54
N ALA A 206 13.57 17.45 11.37
CA ALA A 206 14.98 17.81 11.24
C ALA A 206 15.60 17.36 9.91
N TYR A 207 15.12 16.26 9.34
CA TYR A 207 15.58 15.70 8.06
C TYR A 207 14.87 16.30 6.83
N GLY A 208 14.03 17.34 7.02
CA GLY A 208 13.27 17.94 5.95
C GLY A 208 12.04 17.12 5.53
N SER A 209 11.20 17.69 4.67
CA SER A 209 10.06 17.00 4.10
C SER A 209 10.51 16.24 2.85
N VAL A 210 10.52 14.91 2.92
CA VAL A 210 10.86 14.04 1.79
C VAL A 210 9.76 12.99 1.59
N PRO A 211 9.42 12.59 0.35
CA PRO A 211 8.33 11.64 0.10
C PRO A 211 8.56 10.23 0.63
N GLY A 212 9.77 9.91 1.10
CA GLY A 212 10.08 8.66 1.78
C GLY A 212 9.42 8.51 3.16
N PHE A 213 8.87 9.60 3.70
CA PHE A 213 8.26 9.68 5.03
C PHE A 213 6.88 10.32 4.98
N LEU A 214 5.99 9.86 5.86
CA LEU A 214 4.62 10.34 5.93
C LEU A 214 4.55 11.70 6.65
N GLY A 215 3.84 12.64 6.03
CA GLY A 215 3.57 13.95 6.61
C GLY A 215 2.07 14.20 6.77
N ARG A 216 1.73 15.43 7.21
CA ARG A 216 0.35 15.85 7.48
C ARG A 216 -0.60 15.65 6.30
N GLU A 217 -0.18 15.99 5.08
CA GLU A 217 -1.03 15.85 3.89
C GLU A 217 -1.27 14.37 3.55
N ALA A 218 -0.27 13.50 3.74
CA ALA A 218 -0.43 12.06 3.62
C ALA A 218 -1.42 11.52 4.66
N ALA A 219 -1.31 11.92 5.93
CA ALA A 219 -2.24 11.54 6.99
C ALA A 219 -3.68 11.92 6.66
N LYS A 220 -3.92 13.16 6.19
CA LYS A 220 -5.25 13.60 5.73
C LYS A 220 -5.76 12.79 4.52
N THR A 221 -4.91 12.46 3.57
CA THR A 221 -5.29 11.65 2.40
C THR A 221 -5.65 10.22 2.81
N ILE A 222 -4.90 9.62 3.76
CA ILE A 222 -5.20 8.31 4.31
C ILE A 222 -6.54 8.34 5.09
N LEU A 223 -6.82 9.41 5.82
CA LEU A 223 -8.11 9.60 6.47
C LEU A 223 -9.26 9.72 5.45
N ALA A 224 -9.02 10.38 4.30
CA ALA A 224 -9.99 10.42 3.21
C ALA A 224 -10.22 9.03 2.60
N ARG A 225 -9.19 8.17 2.48
CA ARG A 225 -9.34 6.76 2.09
C ARG A 225 -10.22 5.98 3.08
N LEU A 226 -10.04 6.20 4.38
CA LEU A 226 -10.91 5.59 5.39
C LEU A 226 -12.36 6.05 5.23
N ARG A 227 -12.59 7.35 5.05
CA ARG A 227 -13.93 7.92 4.87
C ARG A 227 -14.64 7.38 3.62
N ILE A 228 -13.93 7.27 2.49
CA ILE A 228 -14.45 6.65 1.26
C ILE A 228 -14.81 5.17 1.51
N TYR A 229 -13.96 4.42 2.22
CA TYR A 229 -14.20 3.03 2.57
C TYR A 229 -15.46 2.86 3.45
N GLN A 230 -15.71 3.79 4.36
CA GLN A 230 -16.90 3.83 5.20
C GLN A 230 -18.16 4.32 4.50
N GLY A 231 -18.06 4.94 3.32
CA GLY A 231 -19.18 5.64 2.66
C GLY A 231 -19.52 6.98 3.33
N ASN A 232 -18.59 7.55 4.10
CA ASN A 232 -18.76 8.86 4.74
C ASN A 232 -18.34 9.99 3.79
N TRP A 233 -19.24 10.33 2.86
CA TRP A 233 -18.95 11.30 1.79
C TRP A 233 -18.71 12.71 2.28
N SER A 234 -19.49 13.20 3.25
CA SER A 234 -19.27 14.52 3.87
C SER A 234 -17.95 14.60 4.61
N GLY A 235 -17.54 13.51 5.27
CA GLY A 235 -16.22 13.43 5.92
C GLY A 235 -15.05 13.45 4.93
N VAL A 236 -15.24 12.96 3.70
CA VAL A 236 -14.24 13.11 2.63
C VAL A 236 -14.09 14.57 2.24
N GLU A 237 -15.18 15.29 2.04
CA GLU A 237 -15.13 16.72 1.71
C GLU A 237 -14.40 17.52 2.80
N GLU A 238 -14.72 17.27 4.06
CA GLU A 238 -14.12 17.92 5.19
C GLU A 238 -12.60 17.73 5.23
N VAL A 239 -12.15 16.47 5.18
CA VAL A 239 -10.72 16.14 5.36
C VAL A 239 -9.88 16.55 4.16
N THR A 240 -10.44 16.54 2.95
CA THR A 240 -9.74 16.99 1.74
C THR A 240 -9.69 18.51 1.57
N ASN A 241 -10.38 19.26 2.42
CA ASN A 241 -10.29 20.71 2.42
C ASN A 241 -8.86 21.17 2.71
N GLY A 242 -8.35 22.06 1.83
CA GLY A 242 -6.97 22.56 1.87
C GLY A 242 -5.90 21.57 1.43
N LEU A 243 -6.28 20.37 0.90
CA LEU A 243 -5.35 19.47 0.21
C LEU A 243 -5.32 19.69 -1.29
N ILE A 244 -6.43 20.14 -1.85
CA ILE A 244 -6.56 20.41 -3.29
C ILE A 244 -6.20 21.88 -3.51
N PRO A 245 -5.23 22.18 -4.39
CA PRO A 245 -4.88 23.54 -4.70
C PRO A 245 -6.04 24.29 -5.36
N GLU A 246 -6.17 25.59 -5.15
CA GLU A 246 -7.20 26.44 -5.76
C GLU A 246 -7.17 26.36 -7.30
N GLN A 247 -5.97 26.22 -7.88
CA GLN A 247 -5.77 26.00 -9.29
C GLN A 247 -5.07 24.67 -9.51
N ILE A 248 -5.77 23.73 -10.15
CA ILE A 248 -5.18 22.48 -10.60
C ILE A 248 -4.44 22.75 -11.89
N THR A 249 -3.14 22.53 -11.87
CA THR A 249 -2.27 22.79 -13.03
C THR A 249 -1.48 21.54 -13.42
N ARG A 250 -0.90 21.56 -14.62
CA ARG A 250 -0.02 20.48 -15.10
C ARG A 250 1.15 20.16 -14.16
N ALA A 251 1.46 21.02 -13.20
CA ALA A 251 2.51 20.75 -12.21
C ALA A 251 2.21 19.56 -11.29
N LEU A 252 0.94 19.15 -11.16
CA LEU A 252 0.52 17.96 -10.44
C LEU A 252 0.66 16.65 -11.25
N ILE A 253 0.93 16.75 -12.55
CA ILE A 253 0.94 15.63 -13.48
C ILE A 253 2.38 15.23 -13.76
N PRO A 254 2.82 14.00 -13.47
CA PRO A 254 4.10 13.49 -13.95
C PRO A 254 4.12 13.48 -15.50
N GLN A 255 4.99 14.27 -16.09
CA GLN A 255 5.03 14.46 -17.56
C GLN A 255 6.15 13.67 -18.22
N GLN A 256 7.14 13.27 -17.42
CA GLN A 256 8.30 12.51 -17.89
C GLN A 256 8.47 11.23 -17.05
N ARG A 257 9.03 10.20 -17.66
CA ARG A 257 9.32 8.95 -16.94
C ARG A 257 10.26 9.16 -15.74
N SER A 258 11.16 10.14 -15.82
CA SER A 258 12.03 10.53 -14.71
C SER A 258 11.26 11.04 -13.49
N ASP A 259 10.05 11.57 -13.65
CA ASP A 259 9.22 12.06 -12.55
C ASP A 259 8.79 10.91 -11.62
N TRP A 260 8.65 9.69 -12.15
CA TRP A 260 8.36 8.49 -11.37
C TRP A 260 9.56 7.94 -10.60
N ARG A 261 10.75 8.37 -10.96
CA ARG A 261 12.01 7.88 -10.41
C ARG A 261 12.46 8.61 -9.16
N SER A 262 12.22 9.91 -9.11
CA SER A 262 12.83 10.81 -8.14
C SER A 262 12.10 10.86 -6.79
N GLY A 263 10.90 10.26 -6.67
CA GLY A 263 10.06 10.49 -5.49
C GLY A 263 9.73 11.98 -5.31
N ASP A 264 9.42 12.68 -6.39
CA ASP A 264 9.24 14.11 -6.39
C ASP A 264 8.04 14.52 -5.52
N GLN A 265 8.26 15.44 -4.60
CA GLN A 265 7.24 15.99 -3.70
C GLN A 265 6.07 16.67 -4.43
N ARG A 266 6.25 17.06 -5.69
CA ARG A 266 5.15 17.58 -6.52
C ARG A 266 4.06 16.55 -6.75
N PHE A 267 4.40 15.26 -6.73
CA PHE A 267 3.51 14.15 -7.07
C PHE A 267 3.25 13.22 -5.89
N ALA A 268 4.27 12.94 -5.08
CA ALA A 268 4.21 11.98 -3.98
C ALA A 268 4.00 12.69 -2.63
N LEU A 269 3.08 12.16 -1.84
CA LEU A 269 2.94 12.43 -0.41
C LEU A 269 3.60 11.34 0.43
N PHE A 270 3.64 10.11 -0.12
CA PHE A 270 4.42 9.01 0.40
C PHE A 270 4.85 8.08 -0.74
N ALA A 271 6.13 7.74 -0.75
CA ALA A 271 6.73 6.79 -1.69
C ALA A 271 7.60 5.79 -0.93
N SER A 272 7.46 4.52 -1.27
CA SER A 272 8.23 3.43 -0.65
C SER A 272 9.35 2.96 -1.55
N THR A 273 10.51 2.66 -0.98
CA THR A 273 11.64 2.09 -1.72
C THR A 273 11.37 0.65 -2.10
N VAL A 274 11.62 0.30 -3.34
CA VAL A 274 11.47 -1.07 -3.86
C VAL A 274 12.74 -1.54 -4.55
N PRO A 275 13.02 -2.86 -4.56
CA PRO A 275 14.12 -3.38 -5.36
C PRO A 275 13.85 -3.21 -6.86
N SER A 276 14.89 -3.04 -7.66
CA SER A 276 14.78 -2.87 -9.11
C SER A 276 14.08 -4.03 -9.82
N SER A 277 14.12 -5.23 -9.23
CA SER A 277 13.42 -6.42 -9.75
C SER A 277 11.90 -6.42 -9.51
N TYR A 278 11.39 -5.50 -8.70
CA TYR A 278 9.99 -5.47 -8.26
C TYR A 278 9.00 -5.42 -9.44
N PHE A 279 9.26 -4.56 -10.42
CA PHE A 279 8.41 -4.42 -11.60
C PHE A 279 8.84 -5.27 -12.78
N SER A 280 9.99 -5.93 -12.72
CA SER A 280 10.49 -6.75 -13.85
C SER A 280 9.52 -7.85 -14.26
N ARG A 281 8.70 -8.33 -13.33
CA ARG A 281 7.69 -9.37 -13.57
C ARG A 281 6.45 -8.87 -14.30
N ILE A 282 6.14 -7.58 -14.24
CA ILE A 282 5.00 -6.98 -14.93
C ILE A 282 5.39 -6.49 -16.31
N TYR A 283 6.55 -5.83 -16.40
CA TYR A 283 6.87 -5.02 -17.55
C TYR A 283 7.73 -5.74 -18.59
N LEU A 284 8.79 -6.39 -18.17
CA LEU A 284 9.75 -7.00 -19.09
C LEU A 284 10.42 -8.19 -18.42
N GLN A 285 10.21 -9.36 -18.97
CA GLN A 285 11.09 -10.48 -18.68
C GLN A 285 12.12 -10.55 -19.82
N GLU A 286 13.34 -10.11 -19.57
CA GLU A 286 14.47 -10.38 -20.47
C GLU A 286 14.78 -11.88 -20.42
N SER A 287 14.16 -12.65 -21.30
CA SER A 287 14.68 -13.94 -21.66
C SER A 287 15.28 -13.84 -23.04
N ASN A 288 16.61 -13.97 -23.12
CA ASN A 288 17.36 -14.19 -24.35
C ASN A 288 17.13 -13.15 -25.48
N LYS A 289 17.39 -11.87 -25.20
CA LYS A 289 17.53 -10.78 -26.21
C LYS A 289 16.27 -10.26 -26.90
N LYS A 290 15.07 -10.69 -26.50
CA LYS A 290 13.83 -10.02 -26.90
C LYS A 290 13.06 -9.71 -25.64
N GLY A 291 12.95 -8.43 -25.28
CA GLY A 291 12.11 -7.96 -24.17
C GLY A 291 10.69 -8.47 -24.40
N SER A 292 10.22 -9.38 -23.57
CA SER A 292 8.86 -9.88 -23.62
C SER A 292 8.03 -9.15 -22.58
N LEU A 293 6.95 -8.53 -23.04
CA LEU A 293 6.05 -7.78 -22.20
C LEU A 293 4.99 -8.71 -21.62
N ALA A 294 4.95 -8.81 -20.29
CA ALA A 294 4.03 -9.72 -19.62
C ALA A 294 2.59 -9.19 -19.63
N TYR A 295 2.40 -7.86 -19.48
CA TYR A 295 1.09 -7.24 -19.34
C TYR A 295 0.98 -5.95 -20.15
N GLN A 296 -0.24 -5.70 -20.68
CA GLN A 296 -0.65 -4.47 -21.35
C GLN A 296 -1.78 -3.79 -20.57
N LEU A 297 -2.07 -2.55 -20.88
CA LEU A 297 -3.29 -1.89 -20.40
C LEU A 297 -4.51 -2.43 -21.15
N PRO A 298 -5.69 -2.56 -20.51
CA PRO A 298 -6.94 -2.75 -21.23
C PRO A 298 -7.24 -1.53 -22.11
N GLN A 299 -7.80 -1.74 -23.30
CA GLN A 299 -8.05 -0.68 -24.28
C GLN A 299 -8.83 0.50 -23.71
N ARG A 300 -9.76 0.25 -22.80
CA ARG A 300 -10.53 1.29 -22.11
C ARG A 300 -9.68 2.27 -21.30
N LEU A 301 -8.45 1.90 -20.93
CA LEU A 301 -7.52 2.76 -20.19
C LEU A 301 -6.50 3.46 -21.09
N TYR A 302 -6.56 3.26 -22.39
CA TYR A 302 -5.64 3.92 -23.33
C TYR A 302 -5.76 5.44 -23.23
N LEU A 303 -4.61 6.09 -23.30
CA LEU A 303 -4.50 7.54 -23.30
C LEU A 303 -4.27 8.03 -24.73
N GLU A 304 -4.93 9.12 -25.07
CA GLU A 304 -4.71 9.82 -26.35
C GLU A 304 -3.32 10.47 -26.35
N GLU A 305 -2.73 10.62 -27.53
CA GLU A 305 -1.39 11.21 -27.70
C GLU A 305 -1.31 12.66 -27.16
N GLY A 306 -2.42 13.39 -27.17
CA GLY A 306 -2.52 14.74 -26.62
C GLY A 306 -2.61 14.81 -25.10
N ASP A 307 -2.91 13.72 -24.41
CA ASP A 307 -2.94 13.68 -22.95
C ASP A 307 -1.51 13.69 -22.40
N LEU A 308 -1.20 14.64 -21.51
CA LEU A 308 0.15 14.79 -20.94
C LEU A 308 0.64 13.54 -20.19
N ARG A 309 -0.29 12.71 -19.69
CA ARG A 309 0.03 11.45 -19.03
C ARG A 309 0.58 10.41 -20.00
N HIS A 310 0.24 10.52 -21.30
CA HIS A 310 0.65 9.56 -22.31
C HIS A 310 2.17 9.30 -22.28
N HIS A 311 2.99 10.33 -22.25
CA HIS A 311 4.45 10.18 -22.32
C HIS A 311 5.10 9.54 -21.11
N SER A 312 4.46 9.61 -19.93
CA SER A 312 5.05 9.13 -18.68
C SER A 312 4.34 7.91 -18.07
N TYR A 313 3.03 7.73 -18.36
CA TYR A 313 2.23 6.65 -17.76
C TYR A 313 2.21 5.40 -18.62
N ILE A 314 2.46 5.52 -19.91
CA ILE A 314 2.38 4.42 -20.87
C ILE A 314 3.62 4.32 -21.76
N VAL A 315 3.73 3.19 -22.42
CA VAL A 315 4.66 2.93 -23.53
C VAL A 315 3.86 2.39 -24.71
N ASP A 316 3.85 3.09 -25.82
CA ASP A 316 3.27 2.57 -27.05
C ASP A 316 4.11 1.42 -27.57
N SER A 317 3.45 0.39 -28.04
CA SER A 317 4.06 -0.80 -28.60
C SER A 317 3.20 -1.40 -29.69
N THR A 318 3.74 -2.33 -30.42
CA THR A 318 3.01 -3.10 -31.42
C THR A 318 3.17 -4.59 -31.15
N LEU A 319 2.07 -5.32 -31.26
CA LEU A 319 2.05 -6.77 -31.19
C LEU A 319 1.89 -7.33 -32.60
N THR A 320 2.78 -8.22 -33.02
CA THR A 320 2.58 -9.02 -34.23
C THR A 320 1.68 -10.18 -33.87
N VAL A 321 0.46 -10.16 -34.38
CA VAL A 321 -0.55 -11.22 -34.14
C VAL A 321 -0.31 -12.40 -35.07
N ASP A 322 0.01 -12.11 -36.33
CA ASP A 322 0.38 -13.09 -37.37
C ASP A 322 1.34 -12.47 -38.40
N ALA A 323 1.64 -13.18 -39.48
CA ALA A 323 2.61 -12.73 -40.47
C ALA A 323 2.24 -11.39 -41.17
N THR A 324 0.98 -10.98 -41.11
CA THR A 324 0.44 -9.82 -41.83
C THR A 324 -0.24 -8.80 -40.93
N THR A 325 -0.55 -9.17 -39.69
CA THR A 325 -1.36 -8.36 -38.76
C THR A 325 -0.53 -7.88 -37.60
N THR A 326 -0.47 -6.58 -37.42
CA THR A 326 0.05 -5.93 -36.22
C THR A 326 -1.08 -5.18 -35.52
N ARG A 327 -1.05 -5.17 -34.19
CA ARG A 327 -1.99 -4.41 -33.36
C ARG A 327 -1.20 -3.45 -32.48
N ALA A 328 -1.60 -2.17 -32.48
CA ALA A 328 -1.10 -1.20 -31.54
C ALA A 328 -1.61 -1.52 -30.13
N LEU A 329 -0.76 -1.37 -29.13
CA LEU A 329 -1.11 -1.55 -27.72
C LEU A 329 -0.35 -0.58 -26.83
N GLN A 330 -0.93 -0.28 -25.68
CA GLN A 330 -0.31 0.54 -24.64
C GLN A 330 0.08 -0.32 -23.44
N LEU A 331 1.30 -0.14 -23.00
CA LEU A 331 1.91 -0.85 -21.89
C LEU A 331 2.01 0.08 -20.70
N PRO A 332 1.92 -0.45 -19.47
CA PRO A 332 2.18 0.34 -18.28
C PRO A 332 3.59 0.96 -18.36
N GLY A 333 3.72 2.27 -18.21
CA GLY A 333 4.98 2.99 -18.41
C GLY A 333 5.54 3.66 -17.16
N LYS A 334 4.74 3.85 -16.10
CA LYS A 334 5.12 4.62 -14.91
C LYS A 334 6.46 4.21 -14.31
N TYR A 335 6.74 2.92 -14.27
CA TYR A 335 7.93 2.37 -13.62
C TYR A 335 8.86 1.63 -14.59
N VAL A 336 8.67 1.81 -15.89
CA VAL A 336 9.47 1.10 -16.91
C VAL A 336 10.97 1.42 -16.85
N HIS A 337 11.32 2.62 -16.37
CA HIS A 337 12.72 3.02 -16.17
C HIS A 337 13.45 2.12 -15.15
N LEU A 338 12.72 1.55 -14.18
CA LEU A 338 13.30 0.64 -13.18
C LEU A 338 13.87 -0.63 -13.82
N ILE A 339 13.32 -1.01 -14.96
CA ILE A 339 13.72 -2.18 -15.73
C ILE A 339 14.83 -1.83 -16.71
N LEU A 340 14.65 -0.73 -17.45
CA LEU A 340 15.56 -0.36 -18.53
C LEU A 340 16.89 0.20 -18.02
N GLU A 341 16.87 0.92 -16.91
CA GLU A 341 18.05 1.64 -16.42
C GLU A 341 18.76 0.95 -15.25
N ARG A 342 18.18 -0.13 -14.69
CA ARG A 342 18.71 -0.88 -13.53
C ARG A 342 19.16 0.03 -12.38
N SER A 343 18.54 1.19 -12.24
CA SER A 343 18.89 2.16 -11.21
C SER A 343 18.26 1.77 -9.87
N THR A 344 19.07 1.77 -8.83
CA THR A 344 18.65 1.55 -7.44
C THR A 344 19.07 2.72 -6.55
N PRO A 345 18.32 3.02 -5.49
CA PRO A 345 17.00 2.50 -5.14
C PRO A 345 15.89 3.11 -6.01
N SER A 346 14.81 2.38 -6.15
CA SER A 346 13.64 2.81 -6.89
C SER A 346 12.48 3.08 -5.94
N LEU A 347 11.66 4.08 -6.24
CA LEU A 347 10.50 4.45 -5.42
C LEU A 347 9.20 4.08 -6.13
N THR A 348 8.22 3.61 -5.36
CA THR A 348 6.83 3.48 -5.80
C THR A 348 5.96 4.42 -4.99
N TYR A 349 5.02 5.07 -5.65
CA TYR A 349 4.11 5.99 -4.97
C TYR A 349 3.01 5.20 -4.26
N VAL A 350 2.82 5.48 -2.99
CA VAL A 350 1.80 4.87 -2.13
C VAL A 350 0.64 5.84 -1.87
N VAL A 351 0.96 7.12 -1.65
CA VAL A 351 -0.01 8.20 -1.50
C VAL A 351 0.39 9.35 -2.40
N ARG A 352 -0.52 9.81 -3.27
CA ARG A 352 -0.24 10.83 -4.27
C ARG A 352 -1.02 12.12 -4.03
N ARG A 353 -0.42 13.26 -4.45
CA ARG A 353 -1.08 14.58 -4.34
C ARG A 353 -2.33 14.72 -5.20
N ALA A 354 -2.44 13.99 -6.30
CA ALA A 354 -3.63 13.97 -7.13
C ALA A 354 -4.81 13.23 -6.47
N GLU A 355 -4.56 12.33 -5.54
CA GLU A 355 -5.59 11.44 -5.00
C GLU A 355 -6.76 12.16 -4.29
N PRO A 356 -6.55 13.19 -3.46
CA PRO A 356 -7.64 13.94 -2.85
C PRO A 356 -8.66 14.51 -3.85
N ILE A 357 -8.23 14.83 -5.09
CA ILE A 357 -9.10 15.33 -6.15
C ILE A 357 -10.15 14.28 -6.51
N PHE A 358 -9.72 13.05 -6.75
CA PHE A 358 -10.60 11.95 -7.14
C PHE A 358 -11.47 11.46 -5.99
N LEU A 359 -10.94 11.41 -4.76
CA LEU A 359 -11.72 11.05 -3.57
C LEU A 359 -12.83 12.08 -3.33
N ARG A 360 -12.53 13.37 -3.48
CA ARG A 360 -13.52 14.45 -3.31
C ARG A 360 -14.53 14.45 -4.46
N ALA A 361 -14.10 14.28 -5.71
CA ALA A 361 -15.01 14.23 -6.86
C ALA A 361 -16.02 13.08 -6.73
N GLU A 362 -15.57 11.88 -6.34
CA GLU A 362 -16.45 10.76 -6.05
C GLU A 362 -17.45 11.11 -4.91
N ALA A 363 -16.94 11.67 -3.81
CA ALA A 363 -17.77 12.02 -2.66
C ALA A 363 -18.85 13.07 -3.00
N LEU A 364 -18.52 14.07 -3.81
CA LEU A 364 -19.45 15.08 -4.30
C LEU A 364 -20.53 14.45 -5.20
N ALA A 365 -20.12 13.63 -6.17
CA ALA A 365 -21.05 12.94 -7.06
C ALA A 365 -22.05 12.06 -6.28
N ARG A 366 -21.57 11.34 -5.26
CA ARG A 366 -22.41 10.50 -4.40
C ARG A 366 -23.37 11.26 -3.50
N GLN A 367 -23.12 12.53 -3.26
CA GLN A 367 -24.02 13.42 -2.53
C GLN A 367 -24.99 14.18 -3.44
N GLY A 368 -24.97 13.90 -4.76
CA GLY A 368 -25.79 14.63 -5.75
C GLY A 368 -25.26 16.03 -6.09
N LYS A 369 -24.04 16.39 -5.65
CA LYS A 369 -23.36 17.64 -6.00
C LYS A 369 -22.64 17.49 -7.35
N GLU A 370 -23.38 17.12 -8.39
CA GLU A 370 -22.81 16.69 -9.66
C GLU A 370 -22.03 17.77 -10.38
N ASP A 371 -22.48 19.01 -10.34
CA ASP A 371 -21.79 20.12 -11.01
C ASP A 371 -20.46 20.46 -10.33
N GLU A 372 -20.41 20.37 -8.99
CA GLU A 372 -19.16 20.54 -8.25
C GLU A 372 -18.18 19.39 -8.55
N ALA A 373 -18.67 18.15 -8.57
CA ALA A 373 -17.87 16.96 -8.92
C ALA A 373 -17.30 17.08 -10.34
N ARG A 374 -18.14 17.44 -11.32
CA ARG A 374 -17.75 17.62 -12.72
C ARG A 374 -16.75 18.76 -12.88
N THR A 375 -16.97 19.89 -12.21
CA THR A 375 -16.06 21.03 -12.25
C THR A 375 -14.69 20.63 -11.73
N LEU A 376 -14.63 19.94 -10.60
CA LEU A 376 -13.38 19.50 -9.98
C LEU A 376 -12.61 18.53 -10.89
N ILE A 377 -13.28 17.48 -11.40
CA ILE A 377 -12.59 16.50 -12.23
C ILE A 377 -12.19 17.07 -13.59
N ASN A 378 -13.01 17.95 -14.20
CA ASN A 378 -12.68 18.60 -15.45
C ASN A 378 -11.53 19.60 -15.31
N ALA A 379 -11.34 20.23 -14.15
CA ALA A 379 -10.15 21.02 -13.86
C ALA A 379 -8.89 20.15 -13.89
N TYR A 380 -8.96 18.92 -13.35
CA TYR A 380 -7.87 17.95 -13.43
C TYR A 380 -7.62 17.47 -14.86
N LEU A 381 -8.67 17.11 -15.60
CA LEU A 381 -8.57 16.67 -16.99
C LEU A 381 -8.01 17.76 -17.89
N SER A 382 -8.39 19.02 -17.67
CA SER A 382 -7.83 20.19 -18.36
C SER A 382 -6.33 20.31 -18.11
N ALA A 383 -5.87 20.08 -16.87
CA ALA A 383 -4.46 20.08 -16.54
C ALA A 383 -3.69 18.94 -17.23
N CYS A 384 -4.36 17.81 -17.49
CA CYS A 384 -3.82 16.70 -18.29
C CYS A 384 -3.88 16.94 -19.80
N GLN A 385 -4.54 17.99 -20.28
CA GLN A 385 -4.91 18.19 -21.69
C GLN A 385 -5.80 17.09 -22.26
N SER A 386 -6.61 16.48 -21.38
CA SER A 386 -7.56 15.42 -21.71
C SER A 386 -8.96 15.98 -21.93
N ALA A 387 -9.81 15.25 -22.65
CA ALA A 387 -11.19 15.64 -22.91
C ALA A 387 -12.00 15.74 -21.60
N PRO A 388 -12.83 16.79 -21.41
CA PRO A 388 -13.66 16.92 -20.23
C PRO A 388 -14.82 15.93 -20.23
N ILE A 389 -15.30 15.56 -19.06
CA ILE A 389 -16.57 14.83 -18.89
C ILE A 389 -17.71 15.73 -19.33
N ALA A 390 -18.54 15.23 -20.25
CA ALA A 390 -19.64 15.99 -20.84
C ALA A 390 -20.71 16.39 -19.80
N PRO A 391 -21.34 17.58 -19.93
CA PRO A 391 -22.43 17.99 -19.05
C PRO A 391 -23.64 17.04 -19.06
N SER A 392 -23.84 16.31 -20.17
CA SER A 392 -24.91 15.31 -20.32
C SER A 392 -24.72 14.04 -19.47
N HIS A 393 -23.49 13.78 -18.99
CA HIS A 393 -23.21 12.66 -18.12
C HIS A 393 -23.60 13.02 -16.69
N THR A 394 -24.66 12.42 -16.18
CA THR A 394 -25.24 12.65 -14.85
C THR A 394 -25.43 11.34 -14.09
N GLY A 395 -25.69 11.41 -12.79
CA GLY A 395 -25.97 10.24 -11.95
C GLY A 395 -24.89 9.18 -12.01
N ALA A 396 -25.30 7.96 -12.33
CA ALA A 396 -24.41 6.81 -12.41
C ALA A 396 -23.33 6.97 -13.47
N GLN A 397 -23.63 7.62 -14.61
CA GLN A 397 -22.66 7.82 -15.69
C GLN A 397 -21.53 8.76 -15.26
N LEU A 398 -21.86 9.88 -14.61
CA LEU A 398 -20.85 10.79 -14.07
C LEU A 398 -19.92 10.08 -13.07
N LEU A 399 -20.51 9.28 -12.19
CA LEU A 399 -19.74 8.53 -11.21
C LEU A 399 -18.82 7.50 -11.87
N GLU A 400 -19.31 6.79 -12.89
CA GLU A 400 -18.53 5.84 -13.68
C GLU A 400 -17.35 6.54 -14.38
N ASP A 401 -17.57 7.69 -14.98
CA ASP A 401 -16.51 8.48 -15.64
C ASP A 401 -15.44 8.92 -14.64
N ILE A 402 -15.84 9.42 -13.45
CA ILE A 402 -14.89 9.79 -12.39
C ILE A 402 -14.06 8.60 -11.95
N LEU A 403 -14.67 7.44 -11.74
CA LEU A 403 -13.98 6.22 -11.33
C LEU A 403 -13.07 5.67 -12.44
N HIS A 404 -13.46 5.84 -13.69
CA HIS A 404 -12.67 5.46 -14.84
C HIS A 404 -11.42 6.34 -14.98
N GLU A 405 -11.57 7.66 -14.84
CA GLU A 405 -10.43 8.57 -14.84
C GLU A 405 -9.52 8.35 -13.63
N LYS A 406 -10.09 8.02 -12.45
CA LYS A 406 -9.31 7.58 -11.31
C LYS A 406 -8.48 6.34 -11.63
N GLN A 407 -9.05 5.34 -12.32
CA GLN A 407 -8.32 4.15 -12.72
C GLN A 407 -7.19 4.47 -13.71
N ARG A 408 -7.41 5.34 -14.71
CA ARG A 408 -6.34 5.80 -15.62
C ARG A 408 -5.21 6.47 -14.87
N GLU A 409 -5.55 7.32 -13.90
CA GLU A 409 -4.58 8.04 -13.10
C GLU A 409 -3.73 7.12 -12.22
N PHE A 410 -4.34 6.13 -11.56
CA PHE A 410 -3.70 5.30 -10.55
C PHE A 410 -3.46 3.85 -11.01
N VAL A 411 -3.49 3.59 -12.32
CA VAL A 411 -3.23 2.25 -12.86
C VAL A 411 -1.89 1.71 -12.36
N GLY A 412 -1.88 0.49 -11.84
CA GLY A 412 -0.69 -0.15 -11.30
C GLY A 412 -0.30 0.27 -9.88
N GLU A 413 -1.11 1.10 -9.19
CA GLU A 413 -0.85 1.59 -7.83
C GLU A 413 -1.75 0.92 -6.77
N ALA A 414 -2.35 -0.24 -7.06
CA ALA A 414 -3.23 -1.04 -6.20
C ALA A 414 -4.61 -0.45 -5.90
N LEU A 415 -4.85 0.84 -6.07
CA LEU A 415 -6.09 1.51 -5.63
C LEU A 415 -7.35 0.90 -6.27
N ARG A 416 -7.25 0.42 -7.51
CA ARG A 416 -8.37 -0.18 -8.22
C ARG A 416 -8.93 -1.43 -7.56
N PHE A 417 -8.07 -2.27 -6.97
CA PHE A 417 -8.52 -3.46 -6.25
C PHE A 417 -9.43 -3.10 -5.07
N TYR A 418 -9.05 -2.10 -4.28
CA TYR A 418 -9.84 -1.59 -3.16
C TYR A 418 -11.16 -0.96 -3.62
N ASP A 419 -11.11 -0.18 -4.72
CA ASP A 419 -12.31 0.41 -5.30
C ASP A 419 -13.32 -0.65 -5.76
N LEU A 420 -12.89 -1.65 -6.51
CA LEU A 420 -13.77 -2.75 -6.96
C LEU A 420 -14.42 -3.46 -5.78
N LYS A 421 -13.64 -3.72 -4.71
CA LYS A 421 -14.15 -4.40 -3.52
C LYS A 421 -15.18 -3.57 -2.77
N ARG A 422 -14.89 -2.30 -2.45
CA ARG A 422 -15.80 -1.44 -1.68
C ARG A 422 -17.06 -1.05 -2.45
N LEU A 423 -16.97 -0.97 -3.78
CA LEU A 423 -18.09 -0.62 -4.67
C LEU A 423 -18.98 -1.81 -5.00
N GLY A 424 -18.59 -3.03 -4.63
CA GLY A 424 -19.32 -4.23 -5.02
C GLY A 424 -19.34 -4.45 -6.53
N LEU A 425 -18.30 -4.04 -7.25
CA LEU A 425 -18.17 -4.24 -8.68
C LEU A 425 -17.47 -5.58 -8.97
N PRO A 426 -17.86 -6.32 -10.02
CA PRO A 426 -17.16 -7.53 -10.42
C PRO A 426 -15.73 -7.18 -10.89
N ILE A 427 -14.81 -8.13 -10.73
CA ILE A 427 -13.46 -8.05 -11.33
C ILE A 427 -13.50 -8.88 -12.61
N VAL A 428 -13.19 -8.26 -13.74
CA VAL A 428 -13.22 -8.92 -15.05
C VAL A 428 -11.80 -9.01 -15.60
N HIS A 429 -11.35 -10.22 -15.76
CA HIS A 429 -10.06 -10.51 -16.37
C HIS A 429 -10.24 -11.03 -17.81
N TYR A 430 -9.31 -10.65 -18.65
CA TYR A 430 -9.32 -11.02 -20.07
C TYR A 430 -8.24 -12.06 -20.39
N SER A 431 -8.47 -12.83 -21.43
CA SER A 431 -7.46 -13.66 -22.05
C SER A 431 -6.37 -12.78 -22.69
N PRO A 432 -5.21 -13.35 -23.04
CA PRO A 432 -4.16 -12.58 -23.71
C PRO A 432 -4.69 -11.72 -24.86
N ASN A 433 -4.24 -10.45 -24.86
CA ASN A 433 -4.62 -9.43 -25.83
C ASN A 433 -6.13 -9.11 -25.90
N GLU A 434 -6.87 -9.28 -24.83
CA GLU A 434 -8.32 -8.99 -24.71
C GLU A 434 -9.21 -9.72 -25.72
N THR A 435 -8.80 -10.92 -26.16
CA THR A 435 -9.57 -11.67 -27.16
C THR A 435 -10.92 -12.17 -26.63
N ARG A 436 -11.01 -12.39 -25.32
CA ARG A 436 -12.25 -12.80 -24.61
C ARG A 436 -12.12 -12.57 -23.10
N ILE A 437 -13.23 -12.58 -22.38
CA ILE A 437 -13.22 -12.67 -20.91
C ILE A 437 -12.69 -14.07 -20.54
N SER A 438 -11.66 -14.11 -19.69
CA SER A 438 -11.07 -15.36 -19.20
C SER A 438 -11.61 -15.73 -17.81
N LEU A 439 -11.91 -14.73 -16.97
CA LEU A 439 -12.38 -14.92 -15.61
C LEU A 439 -13.25 -13.74 -15.19
N THR A 440 -14.32 -14.02 -14.46
CA THR A 440 -15.07 -13.00 -13.73
C THR A 440 -15.12 -13.40 -12.26
N ILE A 441 -14.67 -12.53 -11.37
CA ILE A 441 -14.84 -12.66 -9.93
C ILE A 441 -16.06 -11.83 -9.53
N PRO A 442 -17.19 -12.45 -9.18
CA PRO A 442 -18.39 -11.74 -8.79
C PRO A 442 -18.20 -10.85 -7.56
N ALA A 443 -19.09 -9.88 -7.37
CA ALA A 443 -19.03 -8.95 -6.25
C ALA A 443 -19.08 -9.63 -4.88
N ASP A 444 -19.79 -10.73 -4.75
CA ASP A 444 -19.98 -11.56 -3.57
C ASP A 444 -18.95 -12.69 -3.42
N SER A 445 -17.97 -12.80 -4.32
CA SER A 445 -16.95 -13.84 -4.24
C SER A 445 -16.08 -13.66 -2.97
N TYR A 446 -15.93 -14.75 -2.22
CA TYR A 446 -15.06 -14.78 -1.04
C TYR A 446 -13.58 -14.47 -1.38
N LYS A 447 -13.15 -14.76 -2.59
CA LYS A 447 -11.76 -14.54 -3.06
C LYS A 447 -11.33 -13.06 -3.09
N ARG A 448 -12.28 -12.14 -2.93
CA ARG A 448 -12.02 -10.69 -2.83
C ARG A 448 -11.57 -10.26 -1.43
N THR A 449 -11.70 -11.15 -0.44
CA THR A 449 -11.20 -10.97 0.91
C THR A 449 -10.17 -12.06 1.17
N LEU A 450 -8.94 -11.65 1.45
CA LEU A 450 -7.86 -12.61 1.68
C LEU A 450 -8.14 -13.45 2.93
N PRO A 451 -7.71 -14.73 2.96
CA PRO A 451 -7.87 -15.56 4.15
C PRO A 451 -6.99 -15.05 5.30
N ILE A 452 -7.38 -15.32 6.52
CA ILE A 452 -6.46 -15.17 7.67
C ILE A 452 -5.34 -16.19 7.49
N PRO A 453 -4.05 -15.78 7.56
CA PRO A 453 -2.93 -16.66 7.29
C PRO A 453 -2.87 -17.89 8.19
N LEU A 454 -2.26 -18.94 7.65
CA LEU A 454 -2.11 -20.19 8.41
C LEU A 454 -1.19 -20.01 9.63
N SER A 455 -0.16 -19.19 9.52
CA SER A 455 0.73 -18.82 10.63
C SER A 455 -0.03 -18.24 11.82
N GLU A 456 -1.07 -17.43 11.56
CA GLU A 456 -1.90 -16.81 12.59
C GLU A 456 -2.94 -17.77 13.18
N ARG A 457 -3.27 -18.88 12.51
CA ARG A 457 -4.23 -19.88 12.99
C ARG A 457 -3.76 -20.64 14.25
N SER A 458 -2.48 -20.51 14.61
CA SER A 458 -1.95 -20.99 15.90
C SER A 458 -2.39 -20.12 17.09
N ASN A 459 -2.84 -18.87 16.84
CA ASN A 459 -3.40 -17.99 17.84
C ASN A 459 -4.80 -18.50 18.22
N SER A 460 -4.96 -18.96 19.45
CA SER A 460 -6.20 -19.56 19.95
C SER A 460 -7.40 -18.59 19.97
N ARG A 461 -7.13 -17.27 19.95
CA ARG A 461 -8.12 -16.19 20.04
C ARG A 461 -8.50 -15.58 18.69
N ILE A 462 -7.87 -16.01 17.59
CA ILE A 462 -8.09 -15.38 16.25
C ILE A 462 -9.54 -15.51 15.73
N GLY A 463 -10.29 -16.49 16.25
CA GLY A 463 -11.66 -16.76 15.82
C GLY A 463 -11.75 -17.50 14.48
N ALA A 464 -12.92 -17.41 13.85
CA ALA A 464 -13.20 -18.08 12.58
C ALA A 464 -12.43 -17.47 11.40
N GLN A 465 -12.23 -18.28 10.37
CA GLN A 465 -11.70 -17.82 9.09
C GLN A 465 -12.69 -16.86 8.39
N ASN A 466 -12.21 -16.09 7.43
CA ASN A 466 -13.06 -15.27 6.59
C ASN A 466 -14.06 -16.13 5.80
N PRO A 467 -15.31 -15.65 5.61
CA PRO A 467 -16.35 -16.39 4.92
C PRO A 467 -15.88 -16.98 3.58
N GLY A 468 -16.25 -18.22 3.31
CA GLY A 468 -15.93 -18.93 2.08
C GLY A 468 -14.53 -19.58 2.04
N TRP A 469 -13.62 -19.20 2.92
CA TRP A 469 -12.33 -19.87 3.08
C TRP A 469 -12.43 -21.04 4.07
N PRO A 470 -11.80 -22.20 3.79
CA PRO A 470 -11.84 -23.34 4.68
C PRO A 470 -11.09 -23.06 5.99
N ASP A 471 -11.65 -23.47 7.12
CA ASP A 471 -11.01 -23.33 8.44
C ASP A 471 -9.73 -24.18 8.57
N ASN A 472 -9.71 -25.34 7.92
CA ASN A 472 -8.57 -26.24 7.90
C ASN A 472 -7.74 -26.03 6.66
N LEU A 473 -6.76 -25.13 6.72
CA LEU A 473 -5.78 -24.92 5.66
C LEU A 473 -4.64 -25.95 5.69
N ARG A 474 -4.87 -27.18 6.19
CA ARG A 474 -3.89 -28.26 5.96
C ARG A 474 -3.77 -28.44 4.46
N GLN A 475 -2.55 -28.25 3.95
CA GLN A 475 -2.24 -28.56 2.56
C GLN A 475 -2.72 -29.97 2.22
N PRO A 476 -3.24 -30.19 1.01
CA PRO A 476 -3.52 -31.54 0.53
C PRO A 476 -2.25 -32.37 0.46
#